data_a0edcd45c997a526b28b0a17171ce78b
#
_entry.id   a0edcd45c997a526b28b0a17171ce78b
#
_cell.length_a   1.000
_cell.length_b   1.000
_cell.length_c   1.000
_cell.angle_alpha   90.00
_cell.angle_beta   90.00
_cell.angle_gamma   90.00
#
_symmetry.space_group_name_H-M   'P 1'
#
loop_
_entity.id
_entity.type
_entity.pdbx_description
1 polymer ?
#
loop_
_entity_poly.entity_id
_entity_poly.type
_entity_poly.pdbx_seq_one_letter_code
_entity_poly.pdbx_strand_id
1 'polypeptide(L)'
;MIPYNVELFSPDFEYRASAQVEYIDHEYDYLDITKAAVKIQGTITAKKGDWIHITRNAFEANGIISDIKSKKDSVTLEYKPFNKLFDTTVYVDPMELQTVSLEKWLKDQIEKIYVNNTDQLQNITGLTVTVISEHQGAAIEGYETGLNNLYDIIVEAFMSYGIVCTFMMDVQRKRLNLLIGSRNTDRITIEADLGNVFEKEVTIKEAQENTNKLIVYNEEDYTQKIVYYLTKDNEITTEDRDRITPVICGQVTAKATTKITFEEAAQSKVEKTLKTSEYDNLIEITVLVDDPLVRPTQLQIGQTVEIINDGMRYNTVLTGINYASEKITLIFGAIRLELTKILKRRFRENGN
;
A
#
# COMPACT_ATOMS: atom_id res chain seq x y z
N MET A 1 13.70 -20.73 21.39
CA MET A 1 13.14 -20.00 20.20
C MET A 1 12.20 -20.96 19.45
N ILE A 2 10.97 -20.55 19.12
CA ILE A 2 10.06 -21.35 18.31
C ILE A 2 10.47 -21.14 16.85
N PRO A 3 10.79 -22.21 16.08
CA PRO A 3 11.19 -22.06 14.69
C PRO A 3 10.01 -21.65 13.80
N TYR A 4 10.31 -21.05 12.65
CA TYR A 4 9.35 -20.85 11.58
C TYR A 4 9.15 -22.18 10.84
N ASN A 5 7.90 -22.50 10.55
CA ASN A 5 7.56 -23.62 9.66
C ASN A 5 7.46 -23.09 8.23
N VAL A 6 8.20 -23.71 7.33
CA VAL A 6 8.21 -23.37 5.90
C VAL A 6 7.64 -24.55 5.13
N GLU A 7 6.58 -24.31 4.38
CA GLU A 7 5.96 -25.31 3.51
C GLU A 7 5.98 -24.82 2.06
N LEU A 8 6.25 -25.74 1.15
CA LEU A 8 6.33 -25.46 -0.28
C LEU A 8 5.25 -26.23 -1.03
N PHE A 9 4.62 -25.55 -1.97
CA PHE A 9 3.56 -26.08 -2.81
C PHE A 9 3.79 -25.72 -4.28
N SER A 10 3.30 -26.56 -5.19
CA SER A 10 3.14 -26.15 -6.57
C SER A 10 2.05 -25.08 -6.70
N PRO A 11 1.95 -24.37 -7.84
CA PRO A 11 0.82 -23.47 -8.11
C PRO A 11 -0.55 -24.16 -8.06
N ASP A 12 -0.61 -25.49 -8.16
CA ASP A 12 -1.82 -26.32 -8.03
C ASP A 12 -2.04 -26.85 -6.60
N PHE A 13 -1.37 -26.26 -5.60
CA PHE A 13 -1.40 -26.68 -4.20
C PHE A 13 -0.96 -28.14 -3.96
N GLU A 14 -0.14 -28.71 -4.83
CA GLU A 14 0.51 -29.98 -4.52
C GLU A 14 1.68 -29.72 -3.57
N TYR A 15 1.67 -30.43 -2.44
CA TYR A 15 2.75 -30.34 -1.46
C TYR A 15 4.09 -30.80 -2.07
N ARG A 16 5.14 -30.02 -1.86
CA ARG A 16 6.51 -30.32 -2.34
C ARG A 16 7.42 -30.74 -1.21
N ALA A 17 7.50 -29.93 -0.16
CA ALA A 17 8.41 -30.15 0.95
C ALA A 17 8.07 -29.22 2.13
N SER A 18 8.64 -29.52 3.30
CA SER A 18 8.64 -28.60 4.43
C SER A 18 9.99 -28.56 5.13
N ALA A 19 10.26 -27.51 5.85
CA ALA A 19 11.43 -27.31 6.69
C ALA A 19 11.10 -26.44 7.89
N GLN A 20 11.92 -26.54 8.94
CA GLN A 20 11.91 -25.59 10.04
C GLN A 20 13.15 -24.70 9.97
N VAL A 21 12.99 -23.41 10.19
CA VAL A 21 14.08 -22.45 10.15
C VAL A 21 14.01 -21.51 11.35
N GLU A 22 15.17 -21.10 11.82
CA GLU A 22 15.27 -20.16 12.97
C GLU A 22 15.22 -18.71 12.52
N TYR A 23 15.57 -18.44 11.26
CA TYR A 23 15.69 -17.12 10.71
C TYR A 23 14.99 -16.99 9.36
N ILE A 24 14.26 -15.90 9.20
CA ILE A 24 13.71 -15.42 7.94
C ILE A 24 14.09 -13.96 7.73
N ASP A 25 14.15 -13.57 6.49
CA ASP A 25 14.24 -12.18 6.06
C ASP A 25 13.03 -11.94 5.14
N HIS A 26 11.97 -11.42 5.73
CA HIS A 26 10.70 -11.19 5.03
C HIS A 26 10.38 -9.72 5.04
N GLU A 27 10.51 -9.12 3.87
CA GLU A 27 10.10 -7.75 3.61
C GLU A 27 8.81 -7.76 2.79
N TYR A 28 7.79 -7.11 3.32
CA TYR A 28 6.53 -6.86 2.63
C TYR A 28 6.27 -5.36 2.57
N ASP A 29 6.36 -4.80 1.37
CA ASP A 29 5.98 -3.42 1.08
C ASP A 29 4.77 -3.41 0.14
N TYR A 30 3.69 -2.75 0.58
CA TYR A 30 2.50 -2.62 -0.25
C TYR A 30 2.71 -1.65 -1.42
N LEU A 31 3.64 -0.73 -1.29
CA LEU A 31 3.94 0.31 -2.28
C LEU A 31 5.02 -0.10 -3.29
N ASP A 32 5.72 -1.23 -3.05
CA ASP A 32 6.72 -1.80 -3.95
C ASP A 32 6.73 -3.33 -3.89
N ILE A 33 7.29 -3.96 -4.93
CA ILE A 33 7.46 -5.41 -4.97
C ILE A 33 8.81 -5.76 -4.39
N THR A 34 8.81 -6.15 -3.14
CA THR A 34 10.00 -6.53 -2.40
C THR A 34 10.45 -7.95 -2.69
N LYS A 35 11.63 -8.29 -2.19
CA LYS A 35 12.16 -9.64 -2.17
C LYS A 35 12.34 -10.08 -0.73
N ALA A 36 11.99 -11.32 -0.49
CA ALA A 36 12.19 -11.96 0.79
C ALA A 36 13.04 -13.22 0.60
N ALA A 37 13.67 -13.71 1.65
CA ALA A 37 14.51 -14.87 1.60
C ALA A 37 14.38 -15.74 2.86
N VAL A 38 14.48 -17.05 2.66
CA VAL A 38 14.60 -18.02 3.74
C VAL A 38 15.77 -18.95 3.47
N LYS A 39 16.60 -19.14 4.49
CA LYS A 39 17.73 -20.08 4.43
C LYS A 39 17.39 -21.35 5.19
N ILE A 40 17.40 -22.45 4.48
CA ILE A 40 17.10 -23.80 4.99
C ILE A 40 18.42 -24.57 5.11
N GLN A 41 18.65 -25.21 6.24
CA GLN A 41 19.79 -26.13 6.41
C GLN A 41 19.46 -27.46 5.75
N GLY A 42 20.45 -28.04 5.04
CA GLY A 42 20.29 -29.27 4.27
C GLY A 42 19.74 -29.03 2.86
N THR A 43 18.96 -29.97 2.37
CA THR A 43 18.38 -29.97 1.02
C THR A 43 16.87 -29.91 1.09
N ILE A 44 16.26 -29.24 0.14
CA ILE A 44 14.80 -29.16 0.00
C ILE A 44 14.42 -29.23 -1.48
N THR A 45 13.30 -29.89 -1.77
CA THR A 45 12.76 -29.95 -3.14
C THR A 45 11.93 -28.70 -3.40
N ALA A 46 12.40 -27.84 -4.28
CA ALA A 46 11.73 -26.59 -4.66
C ALA A 46 11.96 -26.29 -6.14
N LYS A 47 11.04 -25.56 -6.76
CA LYS A 47 11.14 -25.03 -8.12
C LYS A 47 10.81 -23.54 -8.13
N LYS A 48 11.38 -22.79 -9.10
CA LYS A 48 10.93 -21.43 -9.38
C LYS A 48 9.46 -21.47 -9.80
N GLY A 49 8.68 -20.56 -9.24
CA GLY A 49 7.23 -20.54 -9.41
C GLY A 49 6.45 -21.33 -8.36
N ASP A 50 7.09 -22.20 -7.58
CA ASP A 50 6.43 -22.83 -6.43
C ASP A 50 6.03 -21.78 -5.40
N TRP A 51 5.01 -22.07 -4.64
CA TRP A 51 4.52 -21.21 -3.57
C TRP A 51 5.18 -21.55 -2.25
N ILE A 52 5.50 -20.54 -1.48
CA ILE A 52 6.04 -20.66 -0.14
C ILE A 52 5.02 -20.15 0.88
N HIS A 53 4.81 -20.93 1.92
CA HIS A 53 3.97 -20.61 3.07
C HIS A 53 4.82 -20.71 4.33
N ILE A 54 4.95 -19.61 5.07
CA ILE A 54 5.78 -19.52 6.28
C ILE A 54 4.89 -19.15 7.44
N THR A 55 4.94 -19.94 8.51
CA THR A 55 4.13 -19.71 9.71
C THR A 55 4.97 -19.78 10.98
N ARG A 56 4.62 -18.95 11.98
CA ARG A 56 5.12 -19.00 13.34
C ARG A 56 4.16 -18.27 14.27
N ASN A 57 3.48 -18.98 15.17
CA ASN A 57 2.42 -18.40 16.01
C ASN A 57 1.37 -17.68 15.15
N ALA A 58 1.19 -16.38 15.38
CA ALA A 58 0.30 -15.51 14.62
C ALA A 58 0.94 -14.91 13.35
N PHE A 59 2.23 -15.19 13.10
CA PHE A 59 2.89 -14.74 11.87
C PHE A 59 2.57 -15.68 10.72
N GLU A 60 2.24 -15.09 9.58
CA GLU A 60 2.07 -15.77 8.31
C GLU A 60 2.68 -14.92 7.19
N ALA A 61 3.46 -15.56 6.32
CA ALA A 61 3.97 -14.95 5.11
C ALA A 61 3.84 -15.93 3.94
N ASN A 62 3.47 -15.39 2.79
CA ASN A 62 3.19 -16.17 1.60
C ASN A 62 3.84 -15.51 0.38
N GLY A 63 4.22 -16.31 -0.60
CA GLY A 63 4.79 -15.77 -1.82
C GLY A 63 5.14 -16.81 -2.88
N ILE A 64 5.79 -16.35 -3.92
CA ILE A 64 6.21 -17.14 -5.08
C ILE A 64 7.72 -17.20 -5.13
N ILE A 65 8.29 -18.41 -5.17
CA ILE A 65 9.75 -18.64 -5.27
C ILE A 65 10.26 -18.04 -6.58
N SER A 66 11.14 -17.06 -6.46
CA SER A 66 11.74 -16.34 -7.59
C SER A 66 13.14 -16.86 -7.93
N ASP A 67 13.90 -17.32 -6.92
CA ASP A 67 15.23 -17.90 -7.11
C ASP A 67 15.59 -18.94 -6.05
N ILE A 68 16.50 -19.87 -6.40
CA ILE A 68 16.96 -20.95 -5.53
C ILE A 68 18.47 -20.99 -5.59
N LYS A 69 19.14 -20.78 -4.45
CA LYS A 69 20.58 -20.79 -4.32
C LYS A 69 21.02 -21.97 -3.45
N SER A 70 21.52 -23.03 -4.05
CA SER A 70 22.00 -24.21 -3.33
C SER A 70 23.47 -24.10 -3.01
N LYS A 71 23.84 -24.40 -1.76
CA LYS A 71 25.20 -24.63 -1.26
C LYS A 71 25.30 -26.04 -0.74
N LYS A 72 26.54 -26.50 -0.40
CA LYS A 72 26.79 -27.87 0.08
C LYS A 72 25.84 -28.30 1.20
N ASP A 73 25.61 -27.44 2.18
CA ASP A 73 24.90 -27.75 3.42
C ASP A 73 23.65 -26.88 3.65
N SER A 74 23.24 -26.08 2.66
CA SER A 74 22.07 -25.21 2.80
C SER A 74 21.47 -24.78 1.45
N VAL A 75 20.18 -24.47 1.46
CA VAL A 75 19.45 -23.88 0.34
C VAL A 75 18.85 -22.55 0.76
N THR A 76 19.07 -21.51 -0.02
CA THR A 76 18.38 -20.22 0.15
C THR A 76 17.29 -20.12 -0.90
N LEU A 77 16.06 -19.95 -0.46
CA LEU A 77 14.92 -19.67 -1.31
C LEU A 77 14.66 -18.15 -1.27
N GLU A 78 14.78 -17.51 -2.42
CA GLU A 78 14.32 -16.13 -2.60
C GLU A 78 12.89 -16.18 -3.13
N TYR A 79 12.01 -15.37 -2.56
CA TYR A 79 10.62 -15.31 -3.00
C TYR A 79 10.11 -13.87 -3.03
N LYS A 80 9.01 -13.66 -3.73
CA LYS A 80 8.29 -12.40 -3.78
C LYS A 80 6.90 -12.62 -3.19
N PRO A 81 6.40 -11.70 -2.35
CA PRO A 81 5.02 -11.75 -1.87
C PRO A 81 4.02 -11.83 -3.03
N PHE A 82 2.80 -12.30 -2.78
CA PHE A 82 1.79 -12.50 -3.83
C PHE A 82 1.36 -11.21 -4.55
N ASN A 83 1.61 -10.01 -3.98
CA ASN A 83 1.41 -8.75 -4.70
C ASN A 83 2.21 -8.68 -6.02
N LYS A 84 3.25 -9.52 -6.20
CA LYS A 84 3.93 -9.70 -7.49
C LYS A 84 2.99 -10.12 -8.62
N LEU A 85 1.89 -10.79 -8.33
CA LEU A 85 0.88 -11.16 -9.35
C LEU A 85 0.24 -9.93 -9.99
N PHE A 86 0.22 -8.79 -9.30
CA PHE A 86 -0.29 -7.54 -9.87
C PHE A 86 0.67 -6.87 -10.86
N ASP A 87 1.95 -7.25 -10.88
CA ASP A 87 2.94 -6.69 -11.80
C ASP A 87 2.71 -7.23 -13.22
N THR A 88 1.63 -6.83 -13.80
CA THR A 88 1.16 -7.23 -15.12
C THR A 88 0.49 -6.05 -15.82
N THR A 89 0.40 -6.12 -17.14
CA THR A 89 -0.18 -5.07 -17.95
C THR A 89 -1.66 -5.33 -18.20
N VAL A 90 -2.48 -4.31 -18.02
CA VAL A 90 -3.92 -4.30 -18.28
C VAL A 90 -4.26 -3.17 -19.25
N TYR A 91 -5.33 -3.37 -20.03
CA TYR A 91 -5.91 -2.30 -20.83
C TYR A 91 -6.90 -1.52 -19.98
N VAL A 92 -6.71 -0.22 -19.89
CA VAL A 92 -7.59 0.71 -19.18
C VAL A 92 -8.42 1.49 -20.18
N ASP A 93 -9.74 1.47 -19.99
CA ASP A 93 -10.65 2.40 -20.63
C ASP A 93 -11.29 3.27 -19.52
N PRO A 94 -10.97 4.57 -19.44
CA PRO A 94 -11.53 5.45 -18.41
C PRO A 94 -13.06 5.52 -18.44
N MET A 95 -13.71 5.22 -19.57
CA MET A 95 -15.17 5.20 -19.65
C MET A 95 -15.76 3.99 -18.92
N GLU A 96 -15.09 2.84 -18.91
CA GLU A 96 -15.53 1.68 -18.12
C GLU A 96 -15.47 1.97 -16.63
N LEU A 97 -14.42 2.69 -16.18
CA LEU A 97 -14.25 3.07 -14.78
C LEU A 97 -15.31 4.04 -14.24
N GLN A 98 -16.02 4.75 -15.11
CA GLN A 98 -17.13 5.61 -14.70
C GLN A 98 -18.42 4.85 -14.44
N THR A 99 -18.53 3.60 -14.87
CA THR A 99 -19.76 2.80 -14.81
C THR A 99 -19.76 1.77 -13.69
N VAL A 100 -18.59 1.39 -13.18
CA VAL A 100 -18.42 0.39 -12.10
C VAL A 100 -17.56 0.97 -10.97
N SER A 101 -17.65 0.38 -9.77
CA SER A 101 -16.72 0.73 -8.69
C SER A 101 -15.31 0.26 -9.06
N LEU A 102 -14.30 0.97 -8.55
CA LEU A 102 -12.90 0.63 -8.80
C LEU A 102 -12.57 -0.78 -8.30
N GLU A 103 -13.14 -1.18 -7.17
CA GLU A 103 -12.96 -2.52 -6.60
C GLU A 103 -13.51 -3.61 -7.53
N LYS A 104 -14.65 -3.40 -8.14
CA LYS A 104 -15.23 -4.33 -9.14
C LYS A 104 -14.38 -4.40 -10.39
N TRP A 105 -13.93 -3.23 -10.89
CA TRP A 105 -13.06 -3.19 -12.04
C TRP A 105 -11.74 -3.95 -11.78
N LEU A 106 -11.10 -3.73 -10.61
CA LEU A 106 -9.91 -4.47 -10.22
C LEU A 106 -10.16 -5.98 -10.16
N LYS A 107 -11.28 -6.40 -9.57
CA LYS A 107 -11.69 -7.80 -9.57
C LYS A 107 -11.79 -8.36 -10.99
N ASP A 108 -12.52 -7.68 -11.88
CA ASP A 108 -12.75 -8.14 -13.25
C ASP A 108 -11.43 -8.25 -14.03
N GLN A 109 -10.50 -7.31 -13.87
CA GLN A 109 -9.18 -7.40 -14.49
C GLN A 109 -8.39 -8.62 -13.96
N ILE A 110 -8.36 -8.83 -12.65
CA ILE A 110 -7.63 -9.94 -12.03
C ILE A 110 -8.25 -11.29 -12.42
N GLU A 111 -9.58 -11.41 -12.40
CA GLU A 111 -10.26 -12.62 -12.85
C GLU A 111 -10.01 -12.92 -14.33
N LYS A 112 -10.02 -11.90 -15.18
CA LYS A 112 -9.69 -12.04 -16.61
C LYS A 112 -8.28 -12.54 -16.84
N ILE A 113 -7.32 -12.15 -15.99
CA ILE A 113 -5.90 -12.53 -16.15
C ILE A 113 -5.64 -13.90 -15.55
N TYR A 114 -6.19 -14.23 -14.37
CA TYR A 114 -5.72 -15.36 -13.57
C TYR A 114 -6.80 -16.39 -13.22
N VAL A 115 -8.06 -16.19 -13.59
CA VAL A 115 -9.15 -17.13 -13.29
C VAL A 115 -9.85 -17.60 -14.56
N ASN A 116 -10.17 -16.65 -15.44
CA ASN A 116 -10.96 -16.88 -16.64
C ASN A 116 -10.15 -16.62 -17.93
N ASN A 117 -8.83 -16.79 -17.87
CA ASN A 117 -7.98 -16.59 -19.04
C ASN A 117 -8.24 -17.68 -20.10
N THR A 118 -8.20 -17.30 -21.37
CA THR A 118 -8.29 -18.25 -22.50
C THR A 118 -7.09 -19.19 -22.55
N ASP A 119 -5.91 -18.75 -22.12
CA ASP A 119 -4.77 -19.63 -21.86
C ASP A 119 -4.91 -20.24 -20.46
N GLN A 120 -5.35 -21.49 -20.42
CA GLN A 120 -5.57 -22.23 -19.17
C GLN A 120 -4.32 -22.36 -18.29
N LEU A 121 -3.12 -22.29 -18.88
CA LEU A 121 -1.86 -22.34 -18.12
C LEU A 121 -1.59 -21.06 -17.34
N GLN A 122 -2.28 -19.97 -17.66
CA GLN A 122 -2.19 -18.70 -16.94
C GLN A 122 -3.16 -18.65 -15.74
N ASN A 123 -4.17 -19.50 -15.71
CA ASN A 123 -5.12 -19.56 -14.61
C ASN A 123 -4.47 -20.14 -13.35
N ILE A 124 -4.71 -19.50 -12.22
CA ILE A 124 -4.23 -19.94 -10.91
C ILE A 124 -5.30 -20.80 -10.26
N THR A 125 -4.98 -22.07 -10.05
CA THR A 125 -5.87 -23.02 -9.40
C THR A 125 -6.27 -22.55 -8.00
N GLY A 126 -7.58 -22.52 -7.72
CA GLY A 126 -8.11 -22.14 -6.40
C GLY A 126 -8.06 -20.64 -6.09
N LEU A 127 -7.66 -19.78 -7.03
CA LEU A 127 -7.76 -18.33 -6.85
C LEU A 127 -9.21 -17.89 -6.85
N THR A 128 -9.59 -17.15 -5.81
CA THR A 128 -10.90 -16.49 -5.70
C THR A 128 -10.70 -15.01 -5.45
N VAL A 129 -11.49 -14.16 -6.11
CA VAL A 129 -11.43 -12.71 -5.93
C VAL A 129 -12.74 -12.20 -5.37
N THR A 130 -12.70 -11.58 -4.20
CA THR A 130 -13.90 -11.12 -3.49
C THR A 130 -13.79 -9.64 -3.19
N VAL A 131 -14.79 -8.86 -3.61
CA VAL A 131 -14.97 -7.48 -3.19
C VAL A 131 -15.74 -7.48 -1.86
N ILE A 132 -15.14 -6.94 -0.80
CA ILE A 132 -15.70 -6.90 0.56
C ILE A 132 -16.35 -5.56 0.90
N SER A 133 -15.95 -4.49 0.22
CA SER A 133 -16.58 -3.16 0.30
C SER A 133 -16.35 -2.40 -1.00
N GLU A 134 -17.20 -1.42 -1.26
CA GLU A 134 -17.13 -0.59 -2.47
C GLU A 134 -17.16 0.89 -2.11
N HIS A 135 -16.30 1.68 -2.75
CA HIS A 135 -16.34 3.13 -2.68
C HIS A 135 -17.23 3.67 -3.81
N GLN A 136 -18.16 4.55 -3.45
CA GLN A 136 -18.91 5.27 -4.46
C GLN A 136 -18.08 6.43 -5.00
N GLY A 137 -17.98 6.52 -6.33
CA GLY A 137 -17.32 7.63 -7.01
C GLY A 137 -15.79 7.57 -7.05
N ALA A 138 -15.18 6.44 -6.68
CA ALA A 138 -13.76 6.24 -6.90
C ALA A 138 -13.49 6.16 -8.41
N ALA A 139 -12.98 7.24 -8.98
CA ALA A 139 -12.51 7.29 -10.36
C ALA A 139 -10.99 7.33 -10.34
N ILE A 140 -10.34 6.52 -11.18
CA ILE A 140 -8.90 6.67 -11.40
C ILE A 140 -8.74 7.86 -12.34
N GLU A 141 -8.39 9.01 -11.78
CA GLU A 141 -8.04 10.19 -12.57
C GLU A 141 -6.61 10.01 -13.13
N GLY A 142 -6.38 10.47 -14.35
CA GLY A 142 -5.03 10.54 -14.94
C GLY A 142 -4.55 9.29 -15.68
N TYR A 143 -5.36 8.24 -15.83
CA TYR A 143 -5.03 7.15 -16.74
C TYR A 143 -5.59 7.44 -18.12
N GLU A 144 -4.68 7.49 -19.10
CA GLU A 144 -5.06 7.51 -20.52
C GLU A 144 -5.56 6.14 -20.95
N THR A 145 -6.45 6.11 -21.94
CA THR A 145 -6.84 4.87 -22.63
C THR A 145 -5.59 4.15 -23.14
N GLY A 146 -5.39 2.91 -22.72
CA GLY A 146 -4.25 2.12 -23.16
C GLY A 146 -3.72 1.11 -22.14
N LEU A 147 -2.49 0.69 -22.37
CA LEU A 147 -1.83 -0.32 -21.56
C LEU A 147 -1.18 0.32 -20.32
N ASN A 148 -1.58 -0.12 -19.15
CA ASN A 148 -1.07 0.34 -17.87
C ASN A 148 -0.65 -0.85 -16.99
N ASN A 149 0.24 -0.62 -16.02
CA ASN A 149 0.60 -1.65 -15.05
C ASN A 149 -0.48 -1.74 -13.96
N LEU A 150 -1.03 -2.93 -13.73
CA LEU A 150 -2.09 -3.16 -12.74
C LEU A 150 -1.61 -2.86 -11.31
N TYR A 151 -0.34 -3.16 -11.01
CA TYR A 151 0.21 -2.86 -9.69
C TYR A 151 0.24 -1.35 -9.39
N ASP A 152 0.64 -0.53 -10.37
CA ASP A 152 0.62 0.93 -10.21
C ASP A 152 -0.80 1.44 -9.94
N ILE A 153 -1.81 0.87 -10.60
CA ILE A 153 -3.23 1.20 -10.38
C ILE A 153 -3.67 0.83 -8.97
N ILE A 154 -3.27 -0.35 -8.47
CA ILE A 154 -3.60 -0.81 -7.11
C ILE A 154 -2.94 0.08 -6.06
N VAL A 155 -1.68 0.45 -6.24
CA VAL A 155 -0.99 1.36 -5.32
C VAL A 155 -1.66 2.73 -5.30
N GLU A 156 -2.10 3.23 -6.45
CA GLU A 156 -2.84 4.50 -6.50
C GLU A 156 -4.22 4.40 -5.87
N ALA A 157 -4.95 3.32 -6.11
CA ALA A 157 -6.23 3.04 -5.45
C ALA A 157 -6.08 3.01 -3.92
N PHE A 158 -4.99 2.45 -3.42
CA PHE A 158 -4.66 2.44 -2.00
C PHE A 158 -4.40 3.85 -1.47
N MET A 159 -3.55 4.63 -2.14
CA MET A 159 -3.17 5.96 -1.66
C MET A 159 -4.31 6.99 -1.79
N SER A 160 -5.10 6.92 -2.85
CA SER A 160 -6.15 7.91 -3.13
C SER A 160 -7.48 7.59 -2.48
N TYR A 161 -7.82 6.30 -2.36
CA TYR A 161 -9.15 5.86 -1.91
C TYR A 161 -9.10 4.90 -0.71
N GLY A 162 -7.91 4.50 -0.25
CA GLY A 162 -7.77 3.52 0.83
C GLY A 162 -8.26 2.12 0.44
N ILE A 163 -8.20 1.76 -0.85
CA ILE A 163 -8.58 0.43 -1.32
C ILE A 163 -7.40 -0.51 -1.13
N VAL A 164 -7.60 -1.61 -0.42
CA VAL A 164 -6.59 -2.62 -0.12
C VAL A 164 -6.90 -3.92 -0.83
N CYS A 165 -5.88 -4.50 -1.45
CA CYS A 165 -5.91 -5.83 -2.05
C CYS A 165 -5.06 -6.77 -1.19
N THR A 166 -5.67 -7.74 -0.50
CA THR A 166 -4.99 -8.63 0.43
C THR A 166 -5.11 -10.08 0.00
N PHE A 167 -3.97 -10.77 -0.16
CA PHE A 167 -3.95 -12.20 -0.40
C PHE A 167 -3.97 -12.98 0.93
N MET A 168 -4.79 -14.02 0.95
CA MET A 168 -4.86 -15.00 2.05
C MET A 168 -4.75 -16.41 1.47
N MET A 169 -3.75 -17.17 1.91
CA MET A 169 -3.54 -18.55 1.46
C MET A 169 -4.20 -19.51 2.44
N ASP A 170 -5.14 -20.33 1.96
CA ASP A 170 -5.74 -21.44 2.71
C ASP A 170 -5.21 -22.75 2.14
N VAL A 171 -4.14 -23.23 2.74
CA VAL A 171 -3.46 -24.47 2.32
C VAL A 171 -4.38 -25.69 2.46
N GLN A 172 -5.20 -25.75 3.52
CA GLN A 172 -6.07 -26.89 3.79
C GLN A 172 -7.17 -27.02 2.75
N ARG A 173 -7.73 -25.88 2.32
CA ARG A 173 -8.78 -25.84 1.29
C ARG A 173 -8.23 -25.69 -0.12
N LYS A 174 -6.91 -25.61 -0.27
CA LYS A 174 -6.24 -25.35 -1.56
C LYS A 174 -6.79 -24.11 -2.25
N ARG A 175 -6.82 -22.99 -1.53
CA ARG A 175 -7.36 -21.72 -2.02
C ARG A 175 -6.38 -20.59 -1.80
N LEU A 176 -6.31 -19.71 -2.77
CA LEU A 176 -5.72 -18.39 -2.67
C LEU A 176 -6.83 -17.37 -2.78
N ASN A 177 -7.19 -16.73 -1.67
CA ASN A 177 -8.25 -15.73 -1.63
C ASN A 177 -7.64 -14.35 -1.77
N LEU A 178 -8.11 -13.58 -2.73
CA LEU A 178 -7.82 -12.15 -2.85
C LEU A 178 -9.05 -11.36 -2.39
N LEU A 179 -8.86 -10.57 -1.36
CA LEU A 179 -9.88 -9.68 -0.82
C LEU A 179 -9.59 -8.25 -1.28
N ILE A 180 -10.59 -7.57 -1.83
CA ILE A 180 -10.52 -6.18 -2.29
C ILE A 180 -11.55 -5.36 -1.52
N GLY A 181 -11.11 -4.28 -0.87
CA GLY A 181 -12.03 -3.42 -0.12
C GLY A 181 -11.35 -2.30 0.62
N SER A 182 -12.10 -1.62 1.46
CA SER A 182 -11.61 -0.48 2.24
C SER A 182 -10.56 -0.91 3.27
N ARG A 183 -9.54 -0.08 3.43
CA ARG A 183 -8.59 -0.20 4.54
C ARG A 183 -9.29 -0.08 5.89
N ASN A 184 -8.65 -0.60 6.93
CA ASN A 184 -9.15 -0.41 8.30
C ASN A 184 -8.87 1.03 8.77
N THR A 185 -9.94 1.76 9.08
CA THR A 185 -9.89 3.14 9.57
C THR A 185 -9.97 3.24 11.10
N ASP A 186 -10.13 2.11 11.81
CA ASP A 186 -10.06 2.09 13.27
C ASP A 186 -8.68 2.55 13.70
N ARG A 187 -8.64 3.67 14.43
CA ARG A 187 -7.38 4.32 14.78
C ARG A 187 -6.70 3.60 15.93
N ILE A 188 -5.46 3.21 15.75
CA ILE A 188 -4.58 2.65 16.78
C ILE A 188 -3.52 3.70 17.12
N THR A 189 -3.18 3.84 18.40
CA THR A 189 -2.12 4.73 18.85
C THR A 189 -0.89 3.91 19.23
N ILE A 190 0.27 4.30 18.72
CA ILE A 190 1.58 3.72 19.06
C ILE A 190 2.45 4.82 19.66
N GLU A 191 2.96 4.60 20.87
CA GLU A 191 3.94 5.48 21.52
C GLU A 191 5.36 5.01 21.17
N ALA A 192 6.04 5.73 20.28
CA ALA A 192 7.37 5.36 19.79
C ALA A 192 8.49 5.66 20.80
N ASP A 193 8.22 6.37 21.89
CA ASP A 193 9.19 6.74 22.93
C ASP A 193 9.29 5.71 24.06
N LEU A 194 8.50 4.64 24.01
CA LEU A 194 8.52 3.60 25.03
C LEU A 194 9.76 2.70 24.90
N GLY A 195 10.21 2.16 26.04
CA GLY A 195 11.42 1.33 26.11
C GLY A 195 11.34 -0.04 25.42
N ASN A 196 10.19 -0.43 24.88
CA ASN A 196 10.00 -1.62 24.05
C ASN A 196 10.34 -1.39 22.56
N VAL A 197 10.55 -0.14 22.15
CA VAL A 197 10.98 0.23 20.79
C VAL A 197 12.50 0.16 20.72
N PHE A 198 13.05 -0.72 19.88
CA PHE A 198 14.49 -0.90 19.72
C PHE A 198 15.11 0.18 18.82
N GLU A 199 14.43 0.47 17.73
CA GLU A 199 14.88 1.44 16.73
C GLU A 199 13.68 2.23 16.25
N LYS A 200 13.87 3.52 16.03
CA LYS A 200 12.86 4.37 15.39
C LYS A 200 13.53 5.32 14.41
N GLU A 201 12.92 5.50 13.28
CA GLU A 201 13.25 6.54 12.31
C GLU A 201 11.97 7.30 11.97
N VAL A 202 12.04 8.62 12.03
CA VAL A 202 10.90 9.50 11.72
C VAL A 202 11.37 10.53 10.72
N THR A 203 10.97 10.37 9.48
CA THR A 203 11.19 11.34 8.41
C THR A 203 9.84 11.93 8.01
N ILE A 204 9.73 13.24 8.10
CA ILE A 204 8.51 13.96 7.72
C ILE A 204 8.90 14.88 6.58
N LYS A 205 8.03 14.96 5.59
CA LYS A 205 8.17 15.96 4.55
C LYS A 205 8.12 17.33 5.21
N GLU A 206 9.22 18.08 5.13
CA GLU A 206 9.29 19.38 5.78
C GLU A 206 8.11 20.27 5.36
N ALA A 207 7.50 20.92 6.34
CA ALA A 207 6.39 21.86 6.08
C ALA A 207 6.76 22.99 5.10
N GLN A 208 8.07 23.19 4.88
CA GLN A 208 8.60 24.13 3.90
C GLN A 208 8.35 23.72 2.44
N GLU A 209 8.18 22.42 2.16
CA GLU A 209 7.85 21.94 0.81
C GLU A 209 6.33 21.86 0.58
N ASN A 210 5.53 21.99 1.63
CA ASN A 210 4.09 21.86 1.53
C ASN A 210 3.43 23.25 1.45
N THR A 211 2.64 23.43 0.40
CA THR A 211 1.76 24.59 0.25
C THR A 211 0.86 24.71 1.48
N ASN A 212 0.89 25.86 2.16
CA ASN A 212 0.05 26.14 3.33
C ASN A 212 -0.89 27.33 3.10
N LYS A 213 -0.84 27.89 1.88
CA LYS A 213 -1.79 28.86 1.35
C LYS A 213 -2.07 28.49 -0.11
N LEU A 214 -3.33 28.31 -0.47
CA LEU A 214 -3.73 27.97 -1.83
C LEU A 214 -4.70 29.01 -2.38
N ILE A 215 -4.40 29.52 -3.57
CA ILE A 215 -5.30 30.41 -4.31
C ILE A 215 -5.93 29.55 -5.42
N VAL A 216 -7.24 29.39 -5.37
CA VAL A 216 -8.00 28.65 -6.38
C VAL A 216 -8.71 29.65 -7.27
N TYR A 217 -8.39 29.62 -8.55
CA TYR A 217 -9.02 30.44 -9.57
C TYR A 217 -10.12 29.65 -10.29
N ASN A 218 -11.20 30.35 -10.65
CA ASN A 218 -12.19 29.78 -11.55
C ASN A 218 -11.61 29.70 -12.96
N GLU A 219 -11.60 28.49 -13.56
CA GLU A 219 -11.04 28.25 -14.89
C GLU A 219 -11.76 29.03 -16.00
N GLU A 220 -13.07 29.32 -15.80
CA GLU A 220 -13.88 30.06 -16.76
C GLU A 220 -13.82 31.59 -16.55
N ASP A 221 -13.46 32.05 -15.35
CA ASP A 221 -13.33 33.47 -14.99
C ASP A 221 -12.23 33.69 -13.95
N TYR A 222 -11.01 33.92 -14.38
CA TYR A 222 -9.84 34.13 -13.50
C TYR A 222 -9.95 35.36 -12.56
N THR A 223 -10.98 36.21 -12.71
CA THR A 223 -11.25 37.30 -11.74
C THR A 223 -11.87 36.74 -10.46
N GLN A 224 -12.53 35.58 -10.53
CA GLN A 224 -13.07 34.86 -9.39
C GLN A 224 -12.00 33.95 -8.79
N LYS A 225 -11.74 34.14 -7.51
CA LYS A 225 -10.79 33.33 -6.77
C LYS A 225 -11.21 33.17 -5.32
N ILE A 226 -10.82 32.04 -4.73
CA ILE A 226 -10.96 31.78 -3.29
C ILE A 226 -9.57 31.51 -2.74
N VAL A 227 -9.27 32.05 -1.56
CA VAL A 227 -8.00 31.86 -0.88
C VAL A 227 -8.24 30.97 0.34
N TYR A 228 -7.48 29.89 0.43
CA TYR A 228 -7.52 28.96 1.55
C TYR A 228 -6.18 28.94 2.28
N TYR A 229 -6.24 28.65 3.57
CA TYR A 229 -5.08 28.57 4.45
C TYR A 229 -5.13 27.24 5.21
N LEU A 230 -3.97 26.64 5.44
CA LEU A 230 -3.80 25.55 6.38
C LEU A 230 -3.37 26.13 7.73
N THR A 231 -4.12 25.84 8.79
CA THR A 231 -3.80 26.25 10.16
C THR A 231 -2.76 25.33 10.79
N LYS A 232 -2.18 25.76 11.94
CA LYS A 232 -1.26 24.91 12.73
C LYS A 232 -1.92 23.64 13.26
N ASP A 233 -3.23 23.65 13.40
CA ASP A 233 -4.04 22.51 13.82
C ASP A 233 -4.48 21.61 12.65
N ASN A 234 -3.89 21.83 11.46
CA ASN A 234 -4.19 21.10 10.23
C ASN A 234 -5.64 21.25 9.73
N GLU A 235 -6.28 22.39 10.04
CA GLU A 235 -7.59 22.75 9.54
C GLU A 235 -7.47 23.62 8.28
N ILE A 236 -8.35 23.40 7.31
CA ILE A 236 -8.48 24.23 6.12
C ILE A 236 -9.51 25.33 6.40
N THR A 237 -9.13 26.59 6.19
CA THR A 237 -10.01 27.75 6.40
C THR A 237 -9.79 28.80 5.32
N THR A 238 -10.81 29.61 5.06
CA THR A 238 -10.72 30.83 4.25
C THR A 238 -10.37 32.05 5.09
N GLU A 239 -10.38 31.93 6.43
CA GLU A 239 -10.04 33.02 7.35
C GLU A 239 -8.52 33.05 7.58
N ASP A 240 -7.94 34.23 7.62
CA ASP A 240 -6.52 34.46 7.91
C ASP A 240 -6.23 34.36 9.41
N ARG A 241 -6.27 33.13 9.94
CA ARG A 241 -6.03 32.82 11.37
C ARG A 241 -5.10 31.65 11.55
N ASP A 242 -4.38 31.61 12.64
CA ASP A 242 -3.53 30.46 13.09
C ASP A 242 -2.63 29.85 12.01
N ARG A 243 -2.06 30.73 11.18
CA ARG A 243 -1.31 30.34 9.98
C ARG A 243 0.02 29.69 10.30
N ILE A 244 0.38 28.73 9.45
CA ILE A 244 1.72 28.15 9.41
C ILE A 244 2.68 29.16 8.77
N THR A 245 3.86 29.33 9.35
CA THR A 245 4.93 30.20 8.83
C THR A 245 6.22 29.38 8.66
N PRO A 246 6.98 29.60 7.58
CA PRO A 246 6.77 30.56 6.48
C PRO A 246 5.58 30.20 5.61
N VAL A 247 5.01 31.21 4.94
CA VAL A 247 3.91 30.99 3.99
C VAL A 247 4.45 30.49 2.67
N ILE A 248 3.99 29.30 2.26
CA ILE A 248 4.25 28.73 0.94
C ILE A 248 2.93 28.76 0.17
N CYS A 249 2.88 29.58 -0.89
CA CYS A 249 1.67 29.84 -1.64
C CYS A 249 1.66 29.02 -2.94
N GLY A 250 0.64 28.16 -3.11
CA GLY A 250 0.30 27.50 -4.37
C GLY A 250 -0.83 28.21 -5.10
N GLN A 251 -0.97 27.94 -6.37
CA GLN A 251 -2.07 28.41 -7.22
C GLN A 251 -2.57 27.26 -8.09
N VAL A 252 -3.88 27.09 -8.15
CA VAL A 252 -4.54 26.05 -8.96
C VAL A 252 -5.81 26.61 -9.59
N THR A 253 -6.32 25.95 -10.61
CA THR A 253 -7.63 26.24 -11.19
C THR A 253 -8.65 25.17 -10.79
N ALA A 254 -9.91 25.57 -10.67
CA ALA A 254 -11.04 24.67 -10.50
C ALA A 254 -12.15 25.06 -11.49
N LYS A 255 -12.81 24.05 -12.06
CA LYS A 255 -13.88 24.24 -13.04
C LYS A 255 -15.21 23.84 -12.45
N ALA A 256 -16.18 24.76 -12.50
CA ALA A 256 -17.57 24.42 -12.24
C ALA A 256 -18.11 23.52 -13.35
N THR A 257 -19.07 22.67 -12.98
CA THR A 257 -19.79 21.84 -13.94
C THR A 257 -21.29 22.09 -13.76
N THR A 258 -22.13 21.46 -14.60
CA THR A 258 -23.58 21.53 -14.45
C THR A 258 -24.10 20.94 -13.13
N LYS A 259 -23.25 20.18 -12.41
CA LYS A 259 -23.60 19.46 -11.17
C LYS A 259 -22.84 19.97 -9.93
N ILE A 260 -21.74 20.71 -10.11
CA ILE A 260 -20.79 21.10 -9.05
C ILE A 260 -20.52 22.59 -9.20
N THR A 261 -20.70 23.36 -8.13
CA THR A 261 -20.38 24.80 -8.11
C THR A 261 -18.86 25.02 -8.11
N PHE A 262 -18.44 26.26 -8.37
CA PHE A 262 -17.01 26.61 -8.28
C PHE A 262 -16.48 26.42 -6.85
N GLU A 263 -17.27 26.76 -5.84
CA GLU A 263 -16.90 26.60 -4.42
C GLU A 263 -16.68 25.12 -4.07
N GLU A 264 -17.55 24.24 -4.53
CA GLU A 264 -17.43 22.79 -4.30
C GLU A 264 -16.22 22.21 -5.03
N ALA A 265 -15.99 22.62 -6.28
CA ALA A 265 -14.80 22.21 -7.05
C ALA A 265 -13.51 22.74 -6.41
N ALA A 266 -13.52 24.00 -5.94
CA ALA A 266 -12.41 24.61 -5.22
C ALA A 266 -12.12 23.86 -3.91
N GLN A 267 -13.14 23.56 -3.12
CA GLN A 267 -13.00 22.81 -1.86
C GLN A 267 -12.36 21.43 -2.09
N SER A 268 -12.78 20.70 -3.11
CA SER A 268 -12.20 19.41 -3.48
C SER A 268 -10.71 19.51 -3.85
N LYS A 269 -10.33 20.53 -4.63
CA LYS A 269 -8.92 20.79 -4.98
C LYS A 269 -8.09 21.16 -3.75
N VAL A 270 -8.63 21.96 -2.86
CA VAL A 270 -7.97 22.41 -1.64
C VAL A 270 -7.70 21.24 -0.69
N GLU A 271 -8.66 20.35 -0.49
CA GLU A 271 -8.48 19.17 0.35
C GLU A 271 -7.37 18.26 -0.15
N LYS A 272 -7.26 18.10 -1.46
CA LYS A 272 -6.18 17.33 -2.09
C LYS A 272 -4.81 18.00 -2.01
N THR A 273 -4.75 19.34 -1.91
CA THR A 273 -3.50 20.09 -2.01
C THR A 273 -2.96 20.57 -0.66
N LEU A 274 -3.83 21.01 0.26
CA LEU A 274 -3.42 21.56 1.55
C LEU A 274 -3.38 20.54 2.68
N LYS A 275 -4.20 19.49 2.64
CA LYS A 275 -4.07 18.46 3.67
C LYS A 275 -2.78 17.71 3.46
N THR A 276 -1.94 17.65 4.48
CA THR A 276 -0.86 16.68 4.56
C THR A 276 -1.51 15.30 4.50
N SER A 277 -1.18 14.55 3.47
CA SER A 277 -1.63 13.17 3.36
C SER A 277 -1.05 12.36 4.50
N GLU A 278 -1.82 11.41 5.05
CA GLU A 278 -1.32 10.38 5.99
C GLU A 278 -0.13 9.60 5.42
N TYR A 279 0.17 9.80 4.15
CA TYR A 279 1.29 9.21 3.44
C TYR A 279 2.52 10.13 3.32
N ASP A 280 2.42 11.42 3.72
CA ASP A 280 3.51 12.40 3.62
C ASP A 280 4.53 12.28 4.75
N ASN A 281 4.73 11.07 5.26
CA ASN A 281 5.74 10.73 6.24
C ASN A 281 6.38 9.37 5.91
N LEU A 282 7.54 9.13 6.48
CA LEU A 282 8.14 7.82 6.62
C LEU A 282 8.48 7.63 8.09
N ILE A 283 7.79 6.72 8.74
CA ILE A 283 8.05 6.38 10.12
C ILE A 283 8.32 4.88 10.16
N GLU A 284 9.46 4.51 10.70
CA GLU A 284 9.83 3.12 10.92
C GLU A 284 9.99 2.87 12.43
N ILE A 285 9.35 1.83 12.92
CA ILE A 285 9.37 1.43 14.33
C ILE A 285 9.71 -0.05 14.40
N THR A 286 10.80 -0.38 15.08
CA THR A 286 11.24 -1.75 15.30
C THR A 286 10.93 -2.19 16.72
N VAL A 287 10.15 -3.26 16.87
CA VAL A 287 9.77 -3.89 18.14
C VAL A 287 9.97 -5.40 18.06
N LEU A 288 9.70 -6.13 19.16
CA LEU A 288 9.60 -7.59 19.12
C LEU A 288 8.32 -8.03 18.39
N VAL A 289 8.37 -9.17 17.72
CA VAL A 289 7.18 -9.74 17.01
C VAL A 289 6.00 -9.98 17.96
N ASP A 290 6.28 -10.33 19.21
CA ASP A 290 5.31 -10.59 20.28
C ASP A 290 5.17 -9.43 21.27
N ASP A 291 5.56 -8.21 20.88
CA ASP A 291 5.44 -7.02 21.71
C ASP A 291 4.00 -6.82 22.21
N PRO A 292 3.76 -6.76 23.53
CA PRO A 292 2.41 -6.72 24.09
C PRO A 292 1.74 -5.36 23.98
N LEU A 293 2.50 -4.28 23.77
CA LEU A 293 2.00 -2.91 23.68
C LEU A 293 1.62 -2.56 22.26
N VAL A 294 2.54 -2.78 21.30
CA VAL A 294 2.31 -2.48 19.88
C VAL A 294 1.46 -3.57 19.21
N ARG A 295 1.61 -4.83 19.64
CA ARG A 295 0.91 -6.00 19.07
C ARG A 295 1.03 -6.07 17.54
N PRO A 296 2.24 -6.08 17.03
CA PRO A 296 2.49 -5.89 15.59
C PRO A 296 1.82 -6.95 14.71
N THR A 297 1.60 -8.18 15.21
CA THR A 297 0.92 -9.26 14.49
C THR A 297 -0.60 -9.03 14.32
N GLN A 298 -1.18 -8.07 15.01
CA GLN A 298 -2.59 -7.68 14.86
C GLN A 298 -2.78 -6.51 13.89
N LEU A 299 -1.70 -5.84 13.51
CA LEU A 299 -1.73 -4.74 12.57
C LEU A 299 -1.85 -5.26 11.13
N GLN A 300 -2.61 -4.58 10.31
CA GLN A 300 -2.83 -4.90 8.92
C GLN A 300 -2.35 -3.76 8.02
N ILE A 301 -1.84 -4.11 6.85
CA ILE A 301 -1.55 -3.09 5.82
C ILE A 301 -2.81 -2.26 5.56
N GLY A 302 -2.64 -0.95 5.48
CA GLY A 302 -3.74 0.00 5.39
C GLY A 302 -4.32 0.43 6.73
N GLN A 303 -3.84 -0.11 7.86
CA GLN A 303 -4.28 0.33 9.18
C GLN A 303 -3.93 1.80 9.41
N THR A 304 -4.93 2.61 9.79
CA THR A 304 -4.70 3.98 10.25
C THR A 304 -4.09 3.96 11.64
N VAL A 305 -2.97 4.66 11.82
CA VAL A 305 -2.22 4.69 13.08
C VAL A 305 -1.88 6.13 13.46
N GLU A 306 -2.04 6.46 14.73
CA GLU A 306 -1.47 7.66 15.33
C GLU A 306 -0.17 7.28 16.03
N ILE A 307 0.94 7.86 15.59
CA ILE A 307 2.24 7.66 16.22
C ILE A 307 2.57 8.88 17.08
N ILE A 308 2.91 8.64 18.35
CA ILE A 308 3.40 9.67 19.27
C ILE A 308 4.90 9.50 19.37
N ASN A 309 5.65 10.54 18.99
CA ASN A 309 7.10 10.61 19.08
C ASN A 309 7.56 11.99 19.54
N ASP A 310 8.37 12.05 20.60
CA ASP A 310 8.87 13.29 21.24
C ASP A 310 7.72 14.29 21.55
N GLY A 311 6.58 13.76 22.00
CA GLY A 311 5.37 14.53 22.31
C GLY A 311 4.56 15.02 21.12
N MET A 312 5.02 14.80 19.91
CA MET A 312 4.30 15.11 18.68
C MET A 312 3.46 13.93 18.20
N ARG A 313 2.35 14.23 17.54
CA ARG A 313 1.40 13.24 17.02
C ARG A 313 1.39 13.23 15.51
N TYR A 314 1.57 12.04 14.92
CA TYR A 314 1.61 11.82 13.48
C TYR A 314 0.48 10.87 13.09
N ASN A 315 -0.41 11.32 12.21
CA ASN A 315 -1.39 10.45 11.58
C ASN A 315 -0.76 9.81 10.37
N THR A 316 -0.80 8.49 10.30
CA THR A 316 -0.15 7.73 9.24
C THR A 316 -0.87 6.43 8.96
N VAL A 317 -0.39 5.70 7.96
CA VAL A 317 -0.95 4.42 7.51
C VAL A 317 0.17 3.39 7.43
N LEU A 318 -0.07 2.19 7.94
CA LEU A 318 0.86 1.07 7.81
C LEU A 318 0.94 0.63 6.34
N THR A 319 2.12 0.75 5.75
CA THR A 319 2.36 0.47 4.32
C THR A 319 3.36 -0.66 4.08
N GLY A 320 4.13 -1.04 5.11
CA GLY A 320 5.08 -2.14 4.98
C GLY A 320 5.43 -2.77 6.31
N ILE A 321 5.94 -3.99 6.24
CA ILE A 321 6.34 -4.79 7.39
C ILE A 321 7.60 -5.56 7.02
N ASN A 322 8.63 -5.47 7.87
CA ASN A 322 9.86 -6.23 7.71
C ASN A 322 10.08 -7.12 8.93
N TYR A 323 10.17 -8.42 8.70
CA TYR A 323 10.46 -9.41 9.74
C TYR A 323 11.91 -9.86 9.64
N ALA A 324 12.67 -9.65 10.70
CA ALA A 324 14.04 -10.11 10.84
C ALA A 324 14.20 -10.86 12.17
N SER A 325 14.15 -12.17 12.14
CA SER A 325 14.22 -13.03 13.33
C SER A 325 13.07 -12.82 14.32
N GLU A 326 13.37 -12.20 15.47
CA GLU A 326 12.40 -11.92 16.54
C GLU A 326 11.92 -10.47 16.51
N LYS A 327 12.49 -9.67 15.62
CA LYS A 327 12.13 -8.26 15.45
C LYS A 327 11.22 -8.08 14.26
N ILE A 328 10.36 -7.09 14.38
CA ILE A 328 9.50 -6.60 13.32
C ILE A 328 9.68 -5.10 13.18
N THR A 329 9.94 -4.63 11.98
CA THR A 329 9.92 -3.21 11.64
C THR A 329 8.61 -2.91 10.94
N LEU A 330 7.82 -2.04 11.54
CA LEU A 330 6.59 -1.50 10.97
C LEU A 330 6.94 -0.23 10.20
N ILE A 331 6.49 -0.15 8.96
CA ILE A 331 6.81 0.94 8.04
C ILE A 331 5.53 1.69 7.70
N PHE A 332 5.51 2.98 8.01
CA PHE A 332 4.34 3.83 7.83
C PHE A 332 4.61 4.94 6.81
N GLY A 333 3.54 5.37 6.12
CA GLY A 333 3.61 6.44 5.13
C GLY A 333 4.22 6.00 3.79
N ALA A 334 4.51 6.97 2.91
CA ALA A 334 4.91 6.68 1.52
C ALA A 334 6.11 7.48 1.00
N ILE A 335 6.80 8.27 1.83
CA ILE A 335 7.93 9.14 1.38
C ILE A 335 9.04 8.33 0.68
N ARG A 336 9.22 7.05 1.05
CA ARG A 336 10.22 6.16 0.45
C ARG A 336 9.99 5.80 -1.02
N LEU A 337 8.84 6.16 -1.58
CA LEU A 337 8.62 5.96 -3.01
C LEU A 337 9.68 6.71 -3.80
N GLU A 338 10.41 5.97 -4.66
CA GLU A 338 11.45 6.55 -5.50
C GLU A 338 10.94 7.81 -6.22
N LEU A 339 11.76 8.85 -6.23
CA LEU A 339 11.46 10.11 -6.92
C LEU A 339 10.97 9.91 -8.36
N THR A 340 11.46 8.87 -9.02
CA THR A 340 11.05 8.48 -10.37
C THR A 340 9.57 8.03 -10.44
N LYS A 341 9.07 7.29 -9.43
CA LYS A 341 7.67 6.88 -9.34
C LYS A 341 6.78 8.07 -9.04
N ILE A 342 7.22 8.95 -8.13
CA ILE A 342 6.53 10.21 -7.79
C ILE A 342 6.44 11.12 -9.00
N LEU A 343 7.55 11.28 -9.74
CA LEU A 343 7.58 12.09 -10.96
C LEU A 343 6.68 11.49 -12.06
N LYS A 344 6.70 10.18 -12.28
CA LYS A 344 5.80 9.52 -13.24
C LYS A 344 4.33 9.77 -12.90
N ARG A 345 3.96 9.70 -11.61
CA ARG A 345 2.59 10.02 -11.16
C ARG A 345 2.24 11.48 -11.42
N ARG A 346 3.09 12.43 -11.00
CA ARG A 346 2.88 13.87 -11.25
C ARG A 346 2.81 14.22 -12.73
N PHE A 347 3.59 13.53 -13.59
CA PHE A 347 3.49 13.73 -15.04
C PHE A 347 2.18 13.21 -15.61
N ARG A 348 1.62 12.11 -15.08
CA ARG A 348 0.29 11.63 -15.46
C ARG A 348 -0.82 12.60 -14.99
N GLU A 349 -0.70 13.16 -13.78
CA GLU A 349 -1.65 14.13 -13.23
C GLU A 349 -1.63 15.48 -13.95
N ASN A 350 -0.48 15.92 -14.48
CA ASN A 350 -0.29 17.21 -15.14
C ASN A 350 -0.26 17.12 -16.67
N GLY A 351 -0.41 15.94 -17.26
CA GLY A 351 -0.33 15.67 -18.70
C GLY A 351 -1.65 15.81 -19.44
N ASN A 352 -2.69 16.36 -18.82
CA ASN A 352 -3.98 16.73 -19.44
C ASN A 352 -4.15 18.22 -19.53
#